data_b53cc400bd735f018059cad0540574c2
#
_entry.id   b53cc400bd735f018059cad0540574c2
#
_cell.length_a   1.000
_cell.length_b   1.000
_cell.length_c   1.000
_cell.angle_alpha   90.00
_cell.angle_beta   90.00
_cell.angle_gamma   90.00
#
_symmetry.space_group_name_H-M   'P 1'
#
loop_
_entity.id
_entity.type
_entity.pdbx_description
1 polymer ?
#
loop_
_entity_poly.entity_id
_entity_poly.type
_entity_poly.pdbx_seq_one_letter_code
_entity_poly.pdbx_strand_id
1 'polypeptide(L)'
;MIFTPLSIPDVILIEPKVFLDDRGFFFESWRKEVFQQAGISAEFVQENQSKSVRNVLRGLHYQIQQPQGKLIRVLSGEILDVAVDLRRSSEFFGKWVGVVLNSADAK
;
A
#
# COMPACT_ATOMS: atom_id res chain seq x y z
N MET A 1 -10.58 8.54 -6.10
CA MET A 1 -9.68 7.48 -5.58
C MET A 1 -10.22 6.16 -6.11
N ILE A 2 -9.38 5.32 -6.69
CA ILE A 2 -9.74 4.00 -7.24
C ILE A 2 -9.10 2.94 -6.36
N PHE A 3 -9.84 1.90 -6.01
CA PHE A 3 -9.38 0.78 -5.19
C PHE A 3 -9.47 -0.49 -6.03
N THR A 4 -8.34 -1.10 -6.32
CA THR A 4 -8.24 -2.29 -7.17
C THR A 4 -7.66 -3.46 -6.37
N PRO A 5 -8.49 -4.47 -6.01
CA PRO A 5 -7.97 -5.71 -5.44
C PRO A 5 -7.01 -6.39 -6.42
N LEU A 6 -5.88 -6.87 -5.91
CA LEU A 6 -4.90 -7.63 -6.69
C LEU A 6 -5.22 -9.12 -6.71
N SER A 7 -4.30 -9.96 -7.18
CA SER A 7 -4.50 -11.42 -7.23
C SER A 7 -4.67 -12.08 -5.85
N ILE A 8 -4.23 -11.42 -4.80
CA ILE A 8 -4.62 -11.68 -3.40
C ILE A 8 -5.59 -10.56 -3.04
N PRO A 9 -6.91 -10.79 -2.91
CA PRO A 9 -7.92 -9.73 -2.86
C PRO A 9 -7.79 -8.75 -1.69
N ASP A 10 -7.16 -9.17 -0.60
CA ASP A 10 -6.90 -8.30 0.56
C ASP A 10 -5.71 -7.35 0.34
N VAL A 11 -4.98 -7.52 -0.76
CA VAL A 11 -3.96 -6.57 -1.21
C VAL A 11 -4.60 -5.65 -2.23
N ILE A 12 -4.77 -4.40 -1.87
CA ILE A 12 -5.52 -3.41 -2.65
C ILE A 12 -4.58 -2.33 -3.14
N LEU A 13 -4.50 -2.17 -4.46
CA LEU A 13 -3.83 -1.02 -5.08
C LEU A 13 -4.76 0.18 -5.01
N ILE A 14 -4.25 1.31 -4.51
CA ILE A 14 -5.01 2.54 -4.35
C ILE A 14 -4.42 3.62 -5.25
N GLU A 15 -5.25 4.16 -6.14
CA GLU A 15 -4.87 5.20 -7.08
C GLU A 15 -5.67 6.47 -6.78
N PRO A 16 -5.03 7.50 -6.17
CA PRO A 16 -5.71 8.75 -5.89
C PRO A 16 -5.98 9.53 -7.18
N LYS A 17 -6.98 10.38 -7.14
CA LYS A 17 -7.18 11.36 -8.20
C LYS A 17 -6.22 12.51 -7.99
N VAL A 18 -5.27 12.68 -8.91
CA VAL A 18 -4.29 13.77 -8.90
C VAL A 18 -4.83 14.97 -9.67
N PHE A 19 -4.72 16.14 -9.08
CA PHE A 19 -5.06 17.43 -9.70
C PHE A 19 -3.77 18.19 -9.96
N LEU A 20 -3.56 18.57 -11.22
CA LEU A 20 -2.37 19.29 -11.67
C LEU A 20 -2.74 20.76 -11.98
N ASP A 21 -1.83 21.68 -11.63
CA ASP A 21 -1.87 23.08 -12.06
C ASP A 21 -0.43 23.63 -12.22
N ASP A 22 -0.29 24.92 -12.53
CA ASP A 22 1.03 25.55 -12.74
C ASP A 22 1.91 25.59 -11.49
N ARG A 23 1.37 25.31 -10.31
CA ARG A 23 2.09 25.24 -9.03
C ARG A 23 2.59 23.82 -8.70
N GLY A 24 2.10 22.80 -9.42
CA GLY A 24 2.43 21.39 -9.18
C GLY A 24 1.19 20.50 -9.11
N PHE A 25 1.05 19.73 -8.05
CA PHE A 25 -0.07 18.78 -7.91
C PHE A 25 -0.68 18.81 -6.51
N PHE A 26 -1.93 18.39 -6.47
CA PHE A 26 -2.66 18.09 -5.23
C PHE A 26 -3.43 16.78 -5.38
N PHE A 27 -3.43 15.96 -4.34
CA PHE A 27 -4.34 14.83 -4.22
C PHE A 27 -4.63 14.50 -2.76
N GLU A 28 -5.79 13.90 -2.53
CA GLU A 28 -6.14 13.33 -1.24
C GLU A 28 -5.47 11.95 -1.12
N SER A 29 -4.55 11.80 -0.17
CA SER A 29 -3.81 10.55 0.02
C SER A 29 -4.56 9.54 0.90
N TRP A 30 -5.37 10.02 1.82
CA TRP A 30 -6.16 9.19 2.73
C TRP A 30 -7.35 9.97 3.29
N ARG A 31 -8.49 9.27 3.40
CA ARG A 31 -9.67 9.75 4.12
C ARG A 31 -10.46 8.56 4.65
N LYS A 32 -10.74 8.54 5.96
CA LYS A 32 -11.38 7.44 6.67
C LYS A 32 -12.67 6.96 5.98
N GLU A 33 -13.57 7.88 5.67
CA GLU A 33 -14.87 7.53 5.08
C GLU A 33 -14.75 6.88 3.69
N VAL A 34 -13.80 7.34 2.87
CA VAL A 34 -13.56 6.80 1.53
C VAL A 34 -12.99 5.38 1.62
N PHE A 35 -12.08 5.14 2.56
CA PHE A 35 -11.52 3.81 2.80
C PHE A 35 -12.58 2.85 3.35
N GLN A 36 -13.41 3.30 4.29
CA GLN A 36 -14.53 2.50 4.82
C GLN A 36 -15.53 2.12 3.72
N GLN A 37 -15.89 3.04 2.83
CA GLN A 37 -16.76 2.77 1.68
C GLN A 37 -16.15 1.74 0.71
N ALA A 38 -14.82 1.70 0.61
CA ALA A 38 -14.08 0.69 -0.16
C ALA A 38 -13.88 -0.64 0.59
N GLY A 39 -14.46 -0.80 1.78
CA GLY A 39 -14.35 -2.01 2.59
C GLY A 39 -13.11 -2.08 3.48
N ILE A 40 -12.31 -1.03 3.53
CA ILE A 40 -11.12 -0.95 4.38
C ILE A 40 -11.51 -0.28 5.70
N SER A 41 -11.80 -1.10 6.72
CA SER A 41 -12.22 -0.63 8.05
C SER A 41 -11.06 -0.43 9.03
N ALA A 42 -9.82 -0.68 8.59
CA ALA A 42 -8.64 -0.54 9.44
C ALA A 42 -8.48 0.90 9.94
N GLU A 43 -8.14 1.04 11.22
CA GLU A 43 -7.74 2.31 11.81
C GLU A 43 -6.21 2.39 11.81
N PHE A 44 -5.67 3.35 11.04
CA PHE A 44 -4.24 3.60 11.00
C PHE A 44 -3.87 4.51 12.17
N VAL A 45 -3.14 3.97 13.13
CA VAL A 45 -2.83 4.64 14.42
C VAL A 45 -1.34 4.99 14.56
N GLN A 46 -0.52 4.59 13.59
CA GLN A 46 0.92 4.86 13.60
C GLN A 46 1.41 5.09 12.17
N GLU A 47 2.25 6.09 11.98
CA GLU A 47 2.94 6.36 10.72
C GLU A 47 4.45 6.26 10.91
N ASN A 48 5.13 5.57 10.00
CA ASN A 48 6.58 5.50 9.93
C ASN A 48 7.04 5.89 8.53
N GLN A 49 8.17 6.57 8.44
CA GLN A 49 8.81 6.90 7.18
C GLN A 49 10.22 6.31 7.15
N SER A 50 10.57 5.68 6.04
CA SER A 50 11.92 5.18 5.78
C SER A 50 12.47 5.70 4.46
N LYS A 51 13.78 5.81 4.36
CA LYS A 51 14.49 6.11 3.12
C LYS A 51 15.54 5.05 2.90
N SER A 52 15.67 4.57 1.67
CA SER A 52 16.69 3.61 1.25
C SER A 52 17.45 4.14 0.05
N VAL A 53 18.72 3.80 -0.04
CA VAL A 53 19.49 3.97 -1.26
C VAL A 53 19.13 2.87 -2.25
N ARG A 54 19.53 3.03 -3.51
CA ARG A 54 19.28 2.03 -4.58
C ARG A 54 19.81 0.65 -4.18
N ASN A 55 19.11 -0.40 -4.59
CA ASN A 55 19.45 -1.82 -4.38
C ASN A 55 19.35 -2.30 -2.91
N VAL A 56 18.67 -1.57 -2.05
CA VAL A 56 18.35 -2.06 -0.70
C VAL A 56 17.12 -2.95 -0.75
N LEU A 57 17.25 -4.13 -0.17
CA LEU A 57 16.15 -5.05 0.12
C LEU A 57 15.82 -4.97 1.62
N ARG A 58 14.52 -4.83 1.94
CA ARG A 58 14.00 -4.94 3.32
C ARG A 58 12.91 -5.98 3.35
N GLY A 59 13.03 -6.93 4.24
CA GLY A 59 11.98 -7.92 4.46
C GLY A 59 12.40 -9.34 4.09
N LEU A 60 11.46 -10.25 4.00
CA LEU A 60 10.02 -10.02 4.32
C LEU A 60 9.82 -9.85 5.83
N HIS A 61 8.79 -9.09 6.22
CA HIS A 61 8.46 -8.85 7.63
C HIS A 61 7.01 -9.28 7.91
N TYR A 62 6.79 -9.94 9.06
CA TYR A 62 5.47 -10.27 9.55
C TYR A 62 5.42 -10.29 11.08
N GLN A 63 4.22 -10.26 11.64
CA GLN A 63 4.00 -10.34 13.07
C GLN A 63 3.04 -11.50 13.37
N ILE A 64 3.44 -12.36 14.32
CA ILE A 64 2.60 -13.46 14.82
C ILE A 64 1.57 -12.90 15.81
N GLN A 65 2.03 -12.03 16.71
CA GLN A 65 1.16 -11.33 17.65
C GLN A 65 0.85 -9.92 17.12
N GLN A 66 -0.40 -9.51 17.26
CA GLN A 66 -0.88 -8.20 16.81
C GLN A 66 -0.55 -7.93 15.32
N PRO A 67 -1.07 -8.74 14.39
CA PRO A 67 -0.88 -8.49 12.97
C PRO A 67 -1.43 -7.11 12.60
N GLN A 68 -0.72 -6.42 11.70
CA GLN A 68 -1.02 -5.05 11.32
C GLN A 68 -1.46 -4.97 9.87
N GLY A 69 -2.53 -4.21 9.61
CA GLY A 69 -2.78 -3.66 8.29
C GLY A 69 -1.74 -2.57 7.99
N LYS A 70 -1.28 -2.49 6.75
CA LYS A 70 -0.28 -1.52 6.30
C LYS A 70 -0.79 -0.76 5.09
N LEU A 71 -0.73 0.57 5.16
CA LEU A 71 -0.92 1.46 4.03
C LEU A 71 0.45 2.00 3.61
N ILE A 72 0.87 1.68 2.39
CA ILE A 72 2.21 2.02 1.88
C ILE A 72 2.07 3.05 0.78
N ARG A 73 2.88 4.09 0.85
CA ARG A 73 2.96 5.15 -0.17
C ARG A 73 4.41 5.55 -0.40
N VAL A 74 4.77 5.71 -1.66
CA VAL A 74 6.09 6.22 -2.05
C VAL A 74 6.05 7.74 -2.15
N LEU A 75 6.85 8.40 -1.31
CA LEU A 75 6.97 9.87 -1.31
C LEU A 75 7.97 10.38 -2.34
N SER A 76 9.00 9.58 -2.64
CA SER A 76 10.04 9.93 -3.62
C SER A 76 10.71 8.67 -4.15
N GLY A 77 10.88 8.56 -5.47
CA GLY A 77 11.49 7.41 -6.13
C GLY A 77 10.50 6.29 -6.43
N GLU A 78 11.01 5.06 -6.38
CA GLU A 78 10.28 3.86 -6.79
C GLU A 78 10.67 2.67 -5.93
N ILE A 79 9.72 1.79 -5.63
CA ILE A 79 9.94 0.51 -4.95
C ILE A 79 9.15 -0.60 -5.64
N LEU A 80 9.64 -1.84 -5.54
CA LEU A 80 8.82 -3.03 -5.71
C LEU A 80 8.34 -3.46 -4.32
N ASP A 81 7.04 -3.39 -4.09
CA ASP A 81 6.42 -3.88 -2.85
C ASP A 81 5.86 -5.27 -3.07
N VAL A 82 6.16 -6.21 -2.16
CA VAL A 82 5.78 -7.62 -2.26
C VAL A 82 5.01 -8.02 -1.01
N ALA A 83 3.82 -8.56 -1.21
CA ALA A 83 2.99 -9.13 -0.16
C ALA A 83 2.83 -10.66 -0.36
N VAL A 84 3.07 -11.42 0.70
CA VAL A 84 2.90 -12.87 0.75
C VAL A 84 1.78 -13.21 1.71
N ASP A 85 0.84 -14.05 1.30
CA ASP A 85 -0.21 -14.54 2.20
C ASP A 85 0.33 -15.67 3.08
N LEU A 86 0.45 -15.39 4.37
CA LEU A 86 0.89 -16.35 5.39
C LEU A 86 -0.26 -16.92 6.22
N ARG A 87 -1.51 -16.58 5.90
CA ARG A 87 -2.69 -17.07 6.63
C ARG A 87 -2.97 -18.53 6.23
N ARG A 88 -2.77 -19.45 7.15
CA ARG A 88 -2.85 -20.92 6.88
C ARG A 88 -4.22 -21.36 6.38
N SER A 89 -5.30 -20.68 6.77
CA SER A 89 -6.68 -20.98 6.34
C SER A 89 -7.09 -20.27 5.04
N SER A 90 -6.23 -19.44 4.48
CA SER A 90 -6.50 -18.74 3.23
C SER A 90 -6.29 -19.66 2.03
N GLU A 91 -7.16 -19.56 1.02
CA GLU A 91 -6.96 -20.19 -0.30
C GLU A 91 -5.72 -19.65 -1.04
N PHE A 92 -5.23 -18.48 -0.61
CA PHE A 92 -4.02 -17.84 -1.16
C PHE A 92 -2.76 -18.14 -0.34
N PHE A 93 -2.83 -19.02 0.67
CA PHE A 93 -1.68 -19.34 1.51
C PHE A 93 -0.43 -19.67 0.69
N GLY A 94 0.67 -19.00 0.99
CA GLY A 94 1.96 -19.14 0.30
C GLY A 94 2.03 -18.45 -1.07
N LYS A 95 0.93 -17.89 -1.58
CA LYS A 95 0.94 -17.05 -2.79
C LYS A 95 1.45 -15.66 -2.45
N TRP A 96 1.99 -15.00 -3.46
CA TRP A 96 2.50 -13.64 -3.32
C TRP A 96 2.06 -12.77 -4.50
N VAL A 97 2.06 -11.48 -4.29
CA VAL A 97 1.83 -10.47 -5.31
C VAL A 97 2.85 -9.37 -5.16
N GLY A 98 3.36 -8.85 -6.27
CA GLY A 98 4.27 -7.72 -6.31
C GLY A 98 3.70 -6.58 -7.14
N VAL A 99 3.91 -5.36 -6.70
CA VAL A 99 3.51 -4.16 -7.40
C VAL A 99 4.61 -3.10 -7.33
N VAL A 100 4.86 -2.44 -8.45
CA VAL A 100 5.76 -1.28 -8.49
C VAL A 100 4.97 -0.05 -8.06
N LEU A 101 5.46 0.60 -7.01
CA LEU A 101 4.93 1.86 -6.50
C LEU A 101 5.96 2.97 -6.74
N ASN A 102 5.51 4.11 -7.20
CA ASN A 102 6.40 5.24 -7.43
C ASN A 102 5.70 6.58 -7.10
N SER A 103 6.51 7.60 -6.86
CA SER A 103 6.01 8.92 -6.50
C SER A 103 5.40 9.68 -7.69
N ALA A 104 5.70 9.31 -8.93
CA ALA A 104 5.18 9.97 -10.13
C ALA A 104 3.71 9.60 -10.40
N ASP A 105 3.34 8.34 -10.15
CA ASP A 105 1.98 7.83 -10.34
C ASP A 105 1.09 8.03 -9.11
N ALA A 106 1.68 8.47 -8.00
CA ALA A 106 1.00 8.66 -6.70
C ALA A 106 0.27 7.40 -6.17
N LYS A 107 0.74 6.21 -6.55
CA LYS A 107 0.18 4.91 -6.13
C LYS A 107 0.74 4.49 -4.79
#